data_ce72a251fd3841148bd25aeccf9ae807
#
_entry.id   ce72a251fd3841148bd25aeccf9ae807
#
_cell.length_a   1.000
_cell.length_b   1.000
_cell.length_c   1.000
_cell.angle_alpha   90.00
_cell.angle_beta   90.00
_cell.angle_gamma   90.00
#
_symmetry.space_group_name_H-M   'P 1'
#
loop_
_entity.id
_entity.type
_entity.pdbx_description
1 polymer ?
#
loop_
_entity_poly.entity_id
_entity_poly.type
_entity_poly.pdbx_seq_one_letter_code
_entity_poly.pdbx_strand_id
1 'polypeptide(L)'
;MQNEYVLEMSGIRKAYSENVVLNNVSVSVKPGEIHALLGENGAGKSTLMNILFGMTVIRETGGFDGVVKVSGQEVNFNSPTDALAAGIGMVHQEFMLIPGFTITENIKLGREDTSPTVLSRIFGKNLERLNMGKMAKDARKSLDSIGMGIEEHVRVAGLPVGYMQFVEIAREIDKLNIRLLVFDEPTAVLTEDEASLLLEVMNTIAEKGIAIMFITHRLSEVMRVAHRMTVLRDGELIAAKTVAETSIVEIAELMVGRTVNKLDTSGKGRAALEGASIAVSVKDLHVDMPGEAVKGVTFDVRQGEIFGIGGMAGQGKVGIANGISGLFSAEGDVEVFGEPLNLSRLGDALDKKVAFVSEDRRGIGLLLEESIAYNIMFRVMAIRRGFLKNFLFIKLLNLREMRQHAREMIRLLDIRCRSWRQKAGTLSGGNQQKVCLASALTMNPRVLIVSEPTRGIDIGAKELILNYLSKLRNEEGLTIIMISSELAELRSLCDRVAIVSDGRIAKILPPDASDAEFGLAMSAVVGGEVKAV
;
A
#
# COMPACT_ATOMS: atom_id res chain seq x y z
N MET A 1 25.82 22.81 26.24
CA MET A 1 25.17 23.17 24.97
C MET A 1 24.17 22.06 24.68
N GLN A 2 22.87 22.36 24.60
CA GLN A 2 21.89 21.37 24.15
C GLN A 2 22.23 21.05 22.71
N ASN A 3 22.37 19.77 22.37
CA ASN A 3 22.59 19.35 20.99
C ASN A 3 21.39 19.77 20.15
N GLU A 4 21.63 20.44 19.03
CA GLU A 4 20.59 20.96 18.15
C GLU A 4 19.78 19.83 17.49
N TYR A 5 20.41 18.66 17.32
CA TYR A 5 19.82 17.50 16.62
C TYR A 5 19.84 16.24 17.50
N VAL A 6 18.76 15.44 17.41
CA VAL A 6 18.68 14.08 17.97
C VAL A 6 19.41 13.12 17.06
N LEU A 7 19.25 13.28 15.75
CA LEU A 7 19.91 12.47 14.73
C LEU A 7 20.59 13.37 13.70
N GLU A 8 21.82 13.04 13.37
CA GLU A 8 22.55 13.59 12.22
C GLU A 8 23.22 12.43 11.47
N MET A 9 22.88 12.30 10.21
CA MET A 9 23.55 11.41 9.25
C MET A 9 24.19 12.29 8.19
N SER A 10 25.48 12.22 7.99
CA SER A 10 26.22 13.13 7.11
C SER A 10 27.07 12.36 6.11
N GLY A 11 26.91 12.69 4.82
CA GLY A 11 27.72 12.13 3.74
C GLY A 11 27.56 10.61 3.58
N ILE A 12 26.40 10.05 3.89
CA ILE A 12 26.20 8.61 3.87
C ILE A 12 26.31 8.06 2.43
N ARG A 13 27.23 7.12 2.25
CA ARG A 13 27.40 6.37 1.00
C ARG A 13 27.37 4.87 1.28
N LYS A 14 26.58 4.13 0.48
CA LYS A 14 26.50 2.68 0.55
C LYS A 14 26.42 2.06 -0.83
N ALA A 15 27.28 1.06 -1.06
CA ALA A 15 27.20 0.22 -2.23
C ALA A 15 26.98 -1.25 -1.85
N TYR A 16 26.21 -1.98 -2.66
CA TYR A 16 26.10 -3.42 -2.63
C TYR A 16 26.79 -3.98 -3.86
N SER A 17 27.99 -4.55 -3.69
CA SER A 17 28.89 -4.89 -4.79
C SER A 17 29.20 -3.65 -5.64
N GLU A 18 28.91 -3.64 -6.93
CA GLU A 18 29.13 -2.51 -7.83
C GLU A 18 27.97 -1.50 -7.87
N ASN A 19 26.85 -1.82 -7.22
CA ASN A 19 25.64 -0.97 -7.25
C ASN A 19 25.64 0.01 -6.08
N VAL A 20 25.83 1.31 -6.35
CA VAL A 20 25.72 2.38 -5.35
C VAL A 20 24.23 2.65 -5.09
N VAL A 21 23.79 2.42 -3.84
CA VAL A 21 22.39 2.59 -3.42
C VAL A 21 22.18 3.89 -2.64
N LEU A 22 23.22 4.38 -1.97
CA LEU A 22 23.22 5.72 -1.35
C LEU A 22 24.51 6.43 -1.76
N ASN A 23 24.38 7.69 -2.18
CA ASN A 23 25.50 8.51 -2.64
C ASN A 23 25.44 9.90 -1.97
N ASN A 24 26.29 10.11 -0.96
CA ASN A 24 26.42 11.38 -0.23
C ASN A 24 25.10 11.91 0.38
N VAL A 25 24.34 11.04 1.02
CA VAL A 25 23.04 11.39 1.64
C VAL A 25 23.27 11.97 3.04
N SER A 26 22.60 13.10 3.34
CA SER A 26 22.63 13.72 4.66
C SER A 26 21.21 13.99 5.15
N VAL A 27 20.93 13.64 6.42
CA VAL A 27 19.63 13.82 7.07
C VAL A 27 19.85 14.27 8.51
N SER A 28 19.08 15.24 8.98
CA SER A 28 19.13 15.70 10.37
C SER A 28 17.73 15.87 10.95
N VAL A 29 17.52 15.48 12.20
CA VAL A 29 16.22 15.54 12.90
C VAL A 29 16.41 16.21 14.25
N LYS A 30 15.56 17.21 14.56
CA LYS A 30 15.58 17.94 15.84
C LYS A 30 14.71 17.25 16.91
N PRO A 31 14.92 17.50 18.21
CA PRO A 31 14.01 17.04 19.26
C PRO A 31 12.57 17.54 19.01
N GLY A 32 11.58 16.66 19.16
CA GLY A 32 10.18 17.01 18.95
C GLY A 32 9.79 17.32 17.49
N GLU A 33 10.69 17.10 16.54
CA GLU A 33 10.42 17.27 15.11
C GLU A 33 9.78 16.01 14.53
N ILE A 34 8.73 16.17 13.73
CA ILE A 34 8.26 15.15 12.79
C ILE A 34 8.91 15.43 11.45
N HIS A 35 9.87 14.58 11.08
CA HIS A 35 10.64 14.67 9.85
C HIS A 35 10.23 13.60 8.86
N ALA A 36 9.70 14.00 7.71
CA ALA A 36 9.32 13.08 6.66
C ALA A 36 10.52 12.66 5.80
N LEU A 37 10.74 11.36 5.63
CA LEU A 37 11.71 10.81 4.69
C LEU A 37 10.97 10.25 3.48
N LEU A 38 11.08 10.94 2.35
CA LEU A 38 10.32 10.71 1.14
C LEU A 38 11.20 10.16 0.02
N GLY A 39 10.59 9.49 -0.95
CA GLY A 39 11.25 8.95 -2.14
C GLY A 39 10.50 7.75 -2.69
N GLU A 40 10.71 7.45 -3.96
CA GLU A 40 10.15 6.26 -4.60
C GLU A 40 10.72 4.96 -4.03
N ASN A 41 10.11 3.83 -4.41
CA ASN A 41 10.65 2.51 -4.07
C ASN A 41 12.01 2.33 -4.75
N GLY A 42 13.01 1.96 -3.96
CA GLY A 42 14.39 1.88 -4.44
C GLY A 42 15.21 3.17 -4.28
N ALA A 43 14.65 4.28 -3.78
CA ALA A 43 15.37 5.52 -3.54
C ALA A 43 16.44 5.45 -2.43
N GLY A 44 16.58 4.32 -1.73
CA GLY A 44 17.57 4.12 -0.68
C GLY A 44 17.06 4.27 0.75
N LYS A 45 15.77 4.60 0.99
CA LYS A 45 15.19 4.81 2.33
C LYS A 45 15.45 3.64 3.29
N SER A 46 15.11 2.42 2.87
CA SER A 46 15.32 1.21 3.71
C SER A 46 16.80 0.93 3.96
N THR A 47 17.70 1.25 3.01
CA THR A 47 19.15 1.14 3.21
C THR A 47 19.65 2.15 4.25
N LEU A 48 19.13 3.38 4.22
CA LEU A 48 19.45 4.40 5.23
C LEU A 48 18.98 3.96 6.62
N MET A 49 17.79 3.35 6.74
CA MET A 49 17.30 2.78 7.99
C MET A 49 18.14 1.59 8.43
N ASN A 50 18.53 0.69 7.54
CA ASN A 50 19.40 -0.43 7.88
C ASN A 50 20.74 0.02 8.46
N ILE A 51 21.29 1.15 7.99
CA ILE A 51 22.48 1.79 8.55
C ILE A 51 22.18 2.33 9.95
N LEU A 52 21.07 3.07 10.12
CA LEU A 52 20.66 3.66 11.39
C LEU A 52 20.44 2.62 12.48
N PHE A 53 19.90 1.44 12.12
CA PHE A 53 19.64 0.35 13.07
C PHE A 53 20.78 -0.67 13.18
N GLY A 54 21.91 -0.46 12.51
CA GLY A 54 23.05 -1.39 12.58
C GLY A 54 22.73 -2.79 12.09
N MET A 55 21.88 -2.90 11.05
CA MET A 55 21.47 -4.20 10.51
C MET A 55 22.66 -4.97 9.96
N THR A 56 22.72 -6.25 10.27
CA THR A 56 23.84 -7.15 9.92
C THR A 56 24.20 -7.12 8.43
N VAL A 57 23.19 -6.97 7.56
CA VAL A 57 23.37 -6.87 6.10
C VAL A 57 24.29 -5.72 5.69
N ILE A 58 24.29 -4.60 6.42
CA ILE A 58 25.16 -3.45 6.09
C ILE A 58 26.62 -3.83 6.29
N ARG A 59 26.95 -4.47 7.41
CA ARG A 59 28.32 -4.91 7.74
C ARG A 59 28.82 -6.02 6.84
N GLU A 60 27.97 -7.04 6.59
CA GLU A 60 28.32 -8.19 5.74
C GLU A 60 28.55 -7.79 4.28
N THR A 61 28.01 -6.67 3.85
CA THR A 61 28.15 -6.15 2.50
C THR A 61 29.14 -4.99 2.40
N GLY A 62 30.11 -4.89 3.32
CA GLY A 62 31.23 -3.95 3.24
C GLY A 62 31.06 -2.64 4.00
N GLY A 63 30.07 -2.52 4.90
CA GLY A 63 29.85 -1.31 5.70
C GLY A 63 29.23 -0.16 4.89
N PHE A 64 29.45 1.07 5.38
CA PHE A 64 29.05 2.31 4.72
C PHE A 64 30.11 3.38 4.97
N ASP A 65 30.16 4.43 4.15
CA ASP A 65 30.94 5.63 4.36
C ASP A 65 30.03 6.74 4.92
N GLY A 66 30.61 7.70 5.65
CA GLY A 66 29.91 8.83 6.26
C GLY A 66 29.87 8.73 7.77
N VAL A 67 29.15 9.65 8.43
CA VAL A 67 29.11 9.78 9.88
C VAL A 67 27.66 9.76 10.35
N VAL A 68 27.38 8.98 11.38
CA VAL A 68 26.09 8.96 12.09
C VAL A 68 26.33 9.48 13.51
N LYS A 69 25.54 10.49 13.93
CA LYS A 69 25.55 11.00 15.31
C LYS A 69 24.15 10.91 15.91
N VAL A 70 24.08 10.47 17.14
CA VAL A 70 22.86 10.45 17.96
C VAL A 70 23.07 11.33 19.17
N SER A 71 22.27 12.38 19.31
CA SER A 71 22.43 13.41 20.36
C SER A 71 23.86 13.95 20.44
N GLY A 72 24.49 14.20 19.27
CA GLY A 72 25.84 14.77 19.14
C GLY A 72 26.97 13.76 19.34
N GLN A 73 26.72 12.52 19.69
CA GLN A 73 27.74 11.48 19.82
C GLN A 73 27.81 10.67 18.54
N GLU A 74 29.00 10.50 17.99
CA GLU A 74 29.23 9.64 16.83
C GLU A 74 29.02 8.18 17.21
N VAL A 75 28.26 7.46 16.41
CA VAL A 75 27.86 6.07 16.64
C VAL A 75 28.06 5.22 15.39
N ASN A 76 28.39 3.95 15.61
CA ASN A 76 28.40 2.93 14.58
C ASN A 76 27.78 1.68 15.18
N PHE A 77 26.47 1.51 14.98
CA PHE A 77 25.71 0.41 15.56
C PHE A 77 26.02 -0.91 14.86
N ASN A 78 26.13 -1.97 15.65
CA ASN A 78 26.36 -3.33 15.16
C ASN A 78 25.10 -4.20 15.22
N SER A 79 24.05 -3.69 15.89
CA SER A 79 22.78 -4.39 16.07
C SER A 79 21.64 -3.41 16.35
N PRO A 80 20.38 -3.81 16.09
CA PRO A 80 19.21 -3.04 16.50
C PRO A 80 19.14 -2.77 18.01
N THR A 81 19.74 -3.66 18.82
CA THR A 81 19.83 -3.48 20.28
C THR A 81 20.70 -2.27 20.65
N ASP A 82 21.78 -2.01 19.89
CA ASP A 82 22.64 -0.85 20.11
C ASP A 82 21.90 0.45 19.79
N ALA A 83 21.15 0.48 18.70
CA ALA A 83 20.32 1.61 18.31
C ALA A 83 19.23 1.89 19.37
N LEU A 84 18.60 0.83 19.88
CA LEU A 84 17.64 0.94 20.97
C LEU A 84 18.27 1.51 22.25
N ALA A 85 19.46 1.04 22.62
CA ALA A 85 20.20 1.54 23.79
C ALA A 85 20.57 3.03 23.65
N ALA A 86 20.75 3.52 22.41
CA ALA A 86 20.95 4.94 22.10
C ALA A 86 19.65 5.76 22.08
N GLY A 87 18.49 5.13 22.28
CA GLY A 87 17.18 5.77 22.34
C GLY A 87 16.46 5.87 20.99
N ILE A 88 16.77 4.98 20.04
CA ILE A 88 16.10 4.90 18.74
C ILE A 88 15.16 3.70 18.73
N GLY A 89 13.86 3.94 18.57
CA GLY A 89 12.82 2.91 18.41
C GLY A 89 12.29 2.85 16.97
N MET A 90 11.67 1.74 16.59
CA MET A 90 11.06 1.57 15.27
C MET A 90 9.70 0.91 15.36
N VAL A 91 8.75 1.51 14.66
CA VAL A 91 7.42 0.96 14.40
C VAL A 91 7.44 0.46 12.96
N HIS A 92 7.32 -0.85 12.79
CA HIS A 92 7.43 -1.52 11.50
C HIS A 92 6.11 -1.49 10.72
N GLN A 93 6.20 -1.68 9.41
CA GLN A 93 5.04 -1.85 8.53
C GLN A 93 4.25 -3.13 8.83
N GLU A 94 4.94 -4.22 9.21
CA GLU A 94 4.32 -5.48 9.65
C GLU A 94 4.32 -5.57 11.17
N PHE A 95 3.21 -6.05 11.75
CA PHE A 95 3.09 -6.12 13.21
C PHE A 95 4.02 -7.17 13.82
N MET A 96 4.79 -6.74 14.81
CA MET A 96 5.69 -7.59 15.59
C MET A 96 5.05 -8.00 16.93
N LEU A 97 3.72 -8.12 16.98
CA LEU A 97 2.96 -8.51 18.17
C LEU A 97 2.73 -10.02 18.18
N ILE A 98 2.73 -10.61 19.38
CA ILE A 98 2.39 -12.02 19.59
C ILE A 98 0.88 -12.10 19.85
N PRO A 99 0.08 -12.71 18.92
CA PRO A 99 -1.38 -12.66 19.01
C PRO A 99 -1.97 -13.31 20.27
N GLY A 100 -1.33 -14.38 20.77
CA GLY A 100 -1.77 -15.11 21.97
C GLY A 100 -1.52 -14.38 23.30
N PHE A 101 -0.71 -13.32 23.27
CA PHE A 101 -0.35 -12.52 24.45
C PHE A 101 -1.33 -11.38 24.67
N THR A 102 -1.42 -10.93 25.92
CA THR A 102 -2.12 -9.68 26.27
C THR A 102 -1.35 -8.47 25.78
N ILE A 103 -1.98 -7.31 25.78
CA ILE A 103 -1.33 -6.03 25.48
C ILE A 103 -0.16 -5.80 26.45
N THR A 104 -0.36 -6.02 27.76
CA THR A 104 0.70 -5.93 28.78
C THR A 104 1.90 -6.80 28.44
N GLU A 105 1.67 -8.07 28.09
CA GLU A 105 2.74 -9.02 27.78
C GLU A 105 3.49 -8.60 26.50
N ASN A 106 2.79 -8.09 25.49
CA ASN A 106 3.42 -7.58 24.27
C ASN A 106 4.24 -6.32 24.53
N ILE A 107 3.74 -5.36 25.32
CA ILE A 107 4.45 -4.12 25.65
C ILE A 107 5.72 -4.42 26.46
N LYS A 108 5.66 -5.38 27.39
CA LYS A 108 6.77 -5.72 28.30
C LYS A 108 7.68 -6.84 27.79
N LEU A 109 7.42 -7.39 26.63
CA LEU A 109 8.19 -8.51 26.06
C LEU A 109 9.69 -8.21 26.03
N GLY A 110 10.47 -9.13 26.64
CA GLY A 110 11.94 -9.02 26.77
C GLY A 110 12.40 -7.98 27.83
N ARG A 111 11.46 -7.38 28.57
CA ARG A 111 11.74 -6.40 29.65
C ARG A 111 10.79 -6.61 30.82
N GLU A 112 10.46 -7.85 31.08
CA GLU A 112 9.52 -8.26 32.11
C GLU A 112 10.05 -7.87 33.49
N ASP A 113 9.17 -7.23 34.27
CA ASP A 113 9.44 -6.97 35.68
C ASP A 113 9.27 -8.26 36.46
N THR A 114 10.25 -8.57 37.32
CA THR A 114 10.23 -9.77 38.16
C THR A 114 10.18 -9.39 39.65
N SER A 115 9.70 -10.31 40.45
CA SER A 115 9.68 -10.23 41.90
C SER A 115 10.40 -11.44 42.50
N PRO A 116 11.27 -11.21 43.51
CA PRO A 116 12.00 -12.29 44.13
C PRO A 116 11.09 -13.25 44.88
N THR A 117 11.32 -14.55 44.69
CA THR A 117 10.66 -15.62 45.45
C THR A 117 11.62 -16.22 46.47
N VAL A 118 11.13 -17.02 47.41
CA VAL A 118 12.00 -17.74 48.36
C VAL A 118 13.01 -18.63 47.61
N LEU A 119 12.57 -19.26 46.52
CA LEU A 119 13.40 -20.14 45.69
C LEU A 119 14.45 -19.32 44.88
N SER A 120 14.10 -18.16 44.38
CA SER A 120 15.03 -17.31 43.64
C SER A 120 16.16 -16.75 44.50
N ARG A 121 15.90 -16.53 45.78
CA ARG A 121 16.92 -16.12 46.76
C ARG A 121 17.98 -17.19 47.00
N ILE A 122 17.63 -18.45 46.85
CA ILE A 122 18.54 -19.61 47.08
C ILE A 122 19.17 -20.06 45.74
N PHE A 123 18.41 -20.16 44.66
CA PHE A 123 18.80 -20.81 43.39
C PHE A 123 19.03 -19.82 42.24
N GLY A 124 18.92 -18.49 42.49
CA GLY A 124 19.20 -17.47 41.48
C GLY A 124 18.00 -16.89 40.76
N LYS A 125 18.24 -15.79 40.00
CA LYS A 125 17.22 -14.94 39.38
C LYS A 125 16.28 -15.65 38.43
N ASN A 126 16.69 -16.74 37.81
CA ASN A 126 15.86 -17.50 36.86
C ASN A 126 14.58 -18.10 37.48
N LEU A 127 14.47 -18.08 38.82
CA LEU A 127 13.29 -18.54 39.57
C LEU A 127 12.47 -17.38 40.15
N GLU A 128 12.69 -16.16 39.70
CA GLU A 128 11.82 -15.03 40.04
C GLU A 128 10.47 -15.17 39.33
N ARG A 129 9.44 -14.61 39.97
CA ARG A 129 8.08 -14.59 39.42
C ARG A 129 7.84 -13.29 38.69
N LEU A 130 7.14 -13.33 37.53
CA LEU A 130 6.70 -12.13 36.83
C LEU A 130 5.81 -11.28 37.72
N ASN A 131 6.09 -9.98 37.77
CA ASN A 131 5.28 -9.00 38.48
C ASN A 131 4.23 -8.40 37.53
N MET A 132 3.19 -9.19 37.24
CA MET A 132 2.11 -8.78 36.31
C MET A 132 1.45 -7.46 36.72
N GLY A 133 1.30 -7.19 38.03
CA GLY A 133 0.67 -5.95 38.51
C GLY A 133 1.50 -4.69 38.19
N LYS A 134 2.84 -4.77 38.31
CA LYS A 134 3.73 -3.67 37.90
C LYS A 134 3.75 -3.53 36.38
N MET A 135 3.89 -4.62 35.66
CA MET A 135 3.87 -4.66 34.21
C MET A 135 2.58 -4.03 33.64
N ALA A 136 1.42 -4.40 34.18
CA ALA A 136 0.13 -3.84 33.76
C ALA A 136 0.05 -2.34 34.01
N LYS A 137 0.52 -1.86 35.19
CA LYS A 137 0.53 -0.44 35.51
C LYS A 137 1.42 0.37 34.59
N ASP A 138 2.58 -0.17 34.21
CA ASP A 138 3.49 0.50 33.29
C ASP A 138 2.94 0.48 31.85
N ALA A 139 2.38 -0.66 31.41
CA ALA A 139 1.72 -0.75 30.11
C ALA A 139 0.54 0.23 30.00
N ARG A 140 -0.27 0.39 31.09
CA ARG A 140 -1.34 1.39 31.16
C ARG A 140 -0.82 2.81 30.95
N LYS A 141 0.29 3.17 31.61
CA LYS A 141 0.90 4.50 31.43
C LYS A 141 1.33 4.75 29.99
N SER A 142 1.89 3.73 29.32
CA SER A 142 2.31 3.84 27.93
C SER A 142 1.13 4.01 26.99
N LEU A 143 0.02 3.28 27.21
CA LEU A 143 -1.23 3.45 26.47
C LEU A 143 -1.86 4.83 26.73
N ASP A 144 -1.94 5.27 27.98
CA ASP A 144 -2.47 6.59 28.34
C ASP A 144 -1.64 7.72 27.73
N SER A 145 -0.33 7.51 27.60
CA SER A 145 0.57 8.51 27.01
C SER A 145 0.27 8.81 25.54
N ILE A 146 -0.40 7.89 24.84
CA ILE A 146 -0.82 8.04 23.45
C ILE A 146 -2.35 8.19 23.31
N GLY A 147 -3.06 8.38 24.44
CA GLY A 147 -4.50 8.61 24.46
C GLY A 147 -5.36 7.37 24.19
N MET A 148 -4.81 6.16 24.36
CA MET A 148 -5.53 4.91 24.06
C MET A 148 -6.28 4.37 25.27
N GLY A 149 -7.62 4.33 25.13
CA GLY A 149 -8.54 3.85 26.16
C GLY A 149 -8.71 2.33 26.27
N ILE A 150 -7.92 1.52 25.50
CA ILE A 150 -8.02 0.06 25.53
C ILE A 150 -7.42 -0.50 26.84
N GLU A 151 -8.04 -1.56 27.37
CA GLU A 151 -7.57 -2.21 28.59
C GLU A 151 -6.34 -3.10 28.33
N GLU A 152 -5.32 -2.94 29.16
CA GLU A 152 -4.00 -3.55 28.98
C GLU A 152 -3.96 -5.08 29.14
N HIS A 153 -5.01 -5.68 29.68
CA HIS A 153 -5.12 -7.13 29.84
C HIS A 153 -5.86 -7.85 28.69
N VAL A 154 -6.38 -7.11 27.72
CA VAL A 154 -6.99 -7.68 26.52
C VAL A 154 -5.93 -8.40 25.68
N ARG A 155 -6.28 -9.54 25.08
CA ARG A 155 -5.39 -10.25 24.15
C ARG A 155 -5.34 -9.55 22.81
N VAL A 156 -4.16 -9.56 22.18
CA VAL A 156 -3.95 -8.94 20.87
C VAL A 156 -4.70 -9.69 19.76
N ALA A 157 -4.87 -11.02 19.90
CA ALA A 157 -5.67 -11.80 18.95
C ALA A 157 -7.12 -11.28 18.87
N GLY A 158 -7.53 -10.89 17.67
CA GLY A 158 -8.89 -10.37 17.41
C GLY A 158 -9.04 -8.86 17.56
N LEU A 159 -7.97 -8.12 17.91
CA LEU A 159 -8.00 -6.67 17.86
C LEU A 159 -8.08 -6.18 16.41
N PRO A 160 -8.82 -5.09 16.13
CA PRO A 160 -8.72 -4.37 14.87
C PRO A 160 -7.28 -3.94 14.58
N VAL A 161 -6.93 -3.84 13.29
CA VAL A 161 -5.57 -3.53 12.83
C VAL A 161 -5.05 -2.20 13.41
N GLY A 162 -5.90 -1.18 13.46
CA GLY A 162 -5.55 0.12 14.05
C GLY A 162 -5.14 0.00 15.52
N TYR A 163 -5.86 -0.80 16.32
CA TYR A 163 -5.49 -1.01 17.72
C TYR A 163 -4.16 -1.74 17.88
N MET A 164 -3.85 -2.70 17.02
CA MET A 164 -2.55 -3.38 17.02
C MET A 164 -1.41 -2.39 16.76
N GLN A 165 -1.60 -1.43 15.85
CA GLN A 165 -0.63 -0.37 15.58
C GLN A 165 -0.33 0.47 16.83
N PHE A 166 -1.37 0.86 17.57
CA PHE A 166 -1.19 1.62 18.80
C PHE A 166 -0.52 0.82 19.92
N VAL A 167 -0.77 -0.49 20.01
CA VAL A 167 -0.06 -1.37 20.95
C VAL A 167 1.44 -1.42 20.62
N GLU A 168 1.83 -1.47 19.33
CA GLU A 168 3.23 -1.39 18.93
C GLU A 168 3.87 -0.06 19.30
N ILE A 169 3.19 1.05 19.07
CA ILE A 169 3.67 2.37 19.47
C ILE A 169 3.85 2.45 21.00
N ALA A 170 2.87 1.98 21.76
CA ALA A 170 2.96 1.93 23.22
C ALA A 170 4.15 1.07 23.68
N ARG A 171 4.41 -0.07 23.00
CA ARG A 171 5.57 -0.92 23.26
C ARG A 171 6.89 -0.20 23.03
N GLU A 172 6.98 0.60 21.94
CA GLU A 172 8.19 1.37 21.66
C GLU A 172 8.39 2.51 22.66
N ILE A 173 7.33 3.21 23.05
CA ILE A 173 7.38 4.31 24.05
C ILE A 173 7.69 3.79 25.46
N ASP A 174 7.23 2.58 25.82
CA ASP A 174 7.53 1.95 27.11
C ASP A 174 9.03 1.64 27.29
N LYS A 175 9.81 1.61 26.20
CA LYS A 175 11.26 1.45 26.26
C LYS A 175 11.89 2.71 26.89
N LEU A 176 12.87 2.51 27.75
CA LEU A 176 13.52 3.60 28.46
C LEU A 176 14.31 4.51 27.51
N ASN A 177 14.19 5.83 27.73
CA ASN A 177 14.99 6.86 27.06
C ASN A 177 14.81 6.98 25.54
N ILE A 178 13.64 6.66 25.00
CA ILE A 178 13.36 6.90 23.58
C ILE A 178 13.44 8.39 23.25
N ARG A 179 14.26 8.74 22.26
CA ARG A 179 14.49 10.11 21.76
C ARG A 179 14.05 10.26 20.32
N LEU A 180 14.12 9.17 19.53
CA LEU A 180 13.72 9.11 18.14
C LEU A 180 12.87 7.88 17.90
N LEU A 181 11.69 8.05 17.31
CA LEU A 181 10.86 6.97 16.77
C LEU A 181 10.87 7.02 15.26
N VAL A 182 11.18 5.90 14.64
CA VAL A 182 11.06 5.72 13.18
C VAL A 182 9.76 5.00 12.88
N PHE A 183 8.94 5.58 12.00
CA PHE A 183 7.72 4.98 11.49
C PHE A 183 7.91 4.63 10.02
N ASP A 184 7.84 3.35 9.68
CA ASP A 184 7.99 2.86 8.31
C ASP A 184 6.62 2.48 7.73
N GLU A 185 6.06 3.37 6.89
CA GLU A 185 4.73 3.25 6.27
C GLU A 185 3.59 2.83 7.23
N PRO A 186 3.46 3.49 8.39
CA PRO A 186 2.60 3.00 9.46
C PRO A 186 1.10 3.05 9.13
N THR A 187 0.69 3.78 8.09
CA THR A 187 -0.70 3.94 7.66
C THR A 187 -1.10 3.04 6.49
N ALA A 188 -0.19 2.20 5.99
CA ALA A 188 -0.40 1.43 4.76
C ALA A 188 -1.60 0.47 4.82
N VAL A 189 -1.92 -0.04 6.01
CA VAL A 189 -3.00 -1.02 6.26
C VAL A 189 -4.19 -0.43 7.03
N LEU A 190 -4.13 0.86 7.39
CA LEU A 190 -5.14 1.55 8.18
C LEU A 190 -6.25 2.15 7.30
N THR A 191 -7.45 2.25 7.85
CA THR A 191 -8.52 3.08 7.30
C THR A 191 -8.18 4.56 7.42
N GLU A 192 -8.89 5.45 6.73
CA GLU A 192 -8.62 6.90 6.81
C GLU A 192 -8.81 7.47 8.22
N ASP A 193 -9.82 6.99 8.96
CA ASP A 193 -10.07 7.40 10.34
C ASP A 193 -8.96 6.93 11.27
N GLU A 194 -8.53 5.66 11.15
CA GLU A 194 -7.41 5.11 11.92
C GLU A 194 -6.10 5.81 11.59
N ALA A 195 -5.85 6.12 10.31
CA ALA A 195 -4.68 6.89 9.88
C ALA A 195 -4.70 8.31 10.46
N SER A 196 -5.87 8.97 10.47
CA SER A 196 -6.04 10.28 11.07
C SER A 196 -5.73 10.28 12.57
N LEU A 197 -6.23 9.29 13.29
CA LEU A 197 -5.94 9.12 14.71
C LEU A 197 -4.44 8.85 14.95
N LEU A 198 -3.81 8.04 14.11
CA LEU A 198 -2.36 7.79 14.19
C LEU A 198 -1.54 9.09 14.03
N LEU A 199 -1.91 9.93 13.08
CA LEU A 199 -1.23 11.22 12.87
C LEU A 199 -1.39 12.15 14.09
N GLU A 200 -2.53 12.13 14.78
CA GLU A 200 -2.74 12.86 16.04
C GLU A 200 -1.85 12.31 17.17
N VAL A 201 -1.71 11.00 17.26
CA VAL A 201 -0.80 10.35 18.22
C VAL A 201 0.65 10.73 17.93
N MET A 202 1.08 10.79 16.66
CA MET A 202 2.44 11.25 16.30
C MET A 202 2.68 12.69 16.77
N ASN A 203 1.72 13.60 16.59
CA ASN A 203 1.83 14.97 17.11
C ASN A 203 1.97 14.96 18.64
N THR A 204 1.14 14.19 19.35
CA THR A 204 1.22 14.06 20.82
C THR A 204 2.59 13.56 21.30
N ILE A 205 3.20 12.62 20.57
CA ILE A 205 4.55 12.10 20.86
C ILE A 205 5.61 13.19 20.63
N ALA A 206 5.51 13.92 19.52
CA ALA A 206 6.43 14.99 19.17
C ALA A 206 6.37 16.15 20.17
N GLU A 207 5.18 16.56 20.64
CA GLU A 207 4.97 17.57 21.68
C GLU A 207 5.65 17.19 23.02
N LYS A 208 5.83 15.91 23.30
CA LYS A 208 6.60 15.42 24.45
C LYS A 208 8.12 15.46 24.25
N GLY A 209 8.59 15.99 23.12
CA GLY A 209 10.00 16.14 22.80
C GLY A 209 10.65 14.92 22.15
N ILE A 210 9.90 13.87 21.85
CA ILE A 210 10.39 12.70 21.11
C ILE A 210 10.37 13.05 19.62
N ALA A 211 11.52 12.94 18.96
CA ALA A 211 11.62 13.14 17.52
C ALA A 211 10.98 11.97 16.75
N ILE A 212 10.41 12.25 15.59
CA ILE A 212 9.80 11.24 14.73
C ILE A 212 10.43 11.32 13.33
N MET A 213 10.90 10.19 12.81
CA MET A 213 11.22 10.02 11.41
C MET A 213 10.08 9.23 10.76
N PHE A 214 9.36 9.87 9.84
CA PHE A 214 8.16 9.35 9.21
C PHE A 214 8.42 9.00 7.75
N ILE A 215 8.44 7.71 7.43
CA ILE A 215 8.63 7.20 6.08
C ILE A 215 7.25 6.90 5.50
N THR A 216 6.87 7.59 4.44
CA THR A 216 5.60 7.41 3.75
C THR A 216 5.70 7.80 2.29
N HIS A 217 4.78 7.30 1.48
CA HIS A 217 4.53 7.77 0.13
C HIS A 217 3.21 8.56 0.01
N ARG A 218 2.45 8.70 1.11
CA ARG A 218 1.19 9.45 1.17
C ARG A 218 1.45 10.92 1.48
N LEU A 219 1.52 11.75 0.43
CA LEU A 219 1.90 13.15 0.56
C LEU A 219 0.90 13.99 1.36
N SER A 220 -0.39 13.63 1.36
CA SER A 220 -1.42 14.28 2.19
C SER A 220 -1.12 14.16 3.69
N GLU A 221 -0.59 13.00 4.13
CA GLU A 221 -0.20 12.78 5.51
C GLU A 221 1.02 13.63 5.90
N VAL A 222 1.99 13.74 4.98
CA VAL A 222 3.18 14.59 5.17
C VAL A 222 2.78 16.04 5.36
N MET A 223 1.91 16.57 4.50
CA MET A 223 1.40 17.94 4.60
C MET A 223 0.64 18.22 5.90
N ARG A 224 0.05 17.18 6.49
CA ARG A 224 -0.77 17.30 7.70
C ARG A 224 0.05 17.36 8.98
N VAL A 225 1.17 16.61 9.06
CA VAL A 225 1.89 16.45 10.35
C VAL A 225 3.38 16.72 10.30
N ALA A 226 4.05 16.65 9.14
CA ALA A 226 5.49 16.80 9.10
C ALA A 226 5.91 18.28 9.16
N HIS A 227 6.96 18.57 9.93
CA HIS A 227 7.56 19.90 10.04
C HIS A 227 8.56 20.13 8.90
N ARG A 228 9.44 19.15 8.68
CA ARG A 228 10.46 19.15 7.63
C ARG A 228 10.43 17.84 6.87
N MET A 229 10.98 17.86 5.69
CA MET A 229 11.12 16.67 4.86
C MET A 229 12.49 16.57 4.20
N THR A 230 12.89 15.34 3.94
CA THR A 230 14.02 14.97 3.07
C THR A 230 13.51 14.11 1.94
N VAL A 231 13.81 14.49 0.70
CA VAL A 231 13.43 13.73 -0.50
C VAL A 231 14.67 13.03 -1.05
N LEU A 232 14.60 11.71 -1.15
CA LEU A 232 15.59 10.86 -1.78
C LEU A 232 15.11 10.39 -3.15
N ARG A 233 15.99 10.37 -4.14
CA ARG A 233 15.76 9.78 -5.46
C ARG A 233 17.03 9.16 -5.99
N ASP A 234 16.96 7.92 -6.46
CA ASP A 234 18.07 7.16 -7.03
C ASP A 234 19.32 7.13 -6.14
N GLY A 235 19.11 7.11 -4.81
CA GLY A 235 20.18 7.10 -3.81
C GLY A 235 20.80 8.44 -3.49
N GLU A 236 20.27 9.55 -3.97
CA GLU A 236 20.77 10.90 -3.74
C GLU A 236 19.78 11.77 -2.97
N LEU A 237 20.29 12.75 -2.23
CA LEU A 237 19.50 13.78 -1.57
C LEU A 237 19.10 14.83 -2.63
N ILE A 238 17.80 14.89 -2.94
CA ILE A 238 17.26 15.84 -3.92
C ILE A 238 16.87 17.16 -3.27
N ALA A 239 16.20 17.09 -2.11
CA ALA A 239 15.78 18.27 -1.37
C ALA A 239 15.65 17.97 0.13
N ALA A 240 15.93 18.99 0.94
CA ALA A 240 15.59 19.05 2.37
C ALA A 240 14.86 20.39 2.60
N LYS A 241 13.58 20.36 2.95
CA LYS A 241 12.70 21.54 3.02
C LYS A 241 11.79 21.52 4.23
N THR A 242 11.31 22.71 4.62
CA THR A 242 10.18 22.88 5.54
C THR A 242 8.89 22.56 4.79
N VAL A 243 8.02 21.72 5.37
CA VAL A 243 6.79 21.27 4.68
C VAL A 243 5.83 22.44 4.44
N ALA A 244 5.73 23.38 5.37
CA ALA A 244 4.87 24.56 5.26
C ALA A 244 5.19 25.47 4.03
N GLU A 245 6.40 25.36 3.47
CA GLU A 245 6.87 26.14 2.32
C GLU A 245 6.73 25.39 0.99
N THR A 246 6.08 24.21 0.99
CA THR A 246 5.97 23.35 -0.18
C THR A 246 4.53 22.98 -0.49
N SER A 247 4.28 22.40 -1.65
CA SER A 247 3.01 21.85 -2.06
C SER A 247 3.10 20.37 -2.39
N ILE A 248 1.97 19.66 -2.35
CA ILE A 248 1.89 18.24 -2.73
C ILE A 248 2.47 18.02 -4.13
N VAL A 249 2.20 18.93 -5.07
CA VAL A 249 2.68 18.83 -6.46
C VAL A 249 4.19 18.95 -6.50
N GLU A 250 4.76 19.94 -5.80
CA GLU A 250 6.22 20.14 -5.75
C GLU A 250 6.92 18.94 -5.11
N ILE A 251 6.37 18.39 -4.03
CA ILE A 251 6.93 17.19 -3.38
C ILE A 251 6.91 16.01 -4.35
N ALA A 252 5.80 15.80 -5.07
CA ALA A 252 5.67 14.73 -6.06
C ALA A 252 6.70 14.89 -7.20
N GLU A 253 6.88 16.12 -7.72
CA GLU A 253 7.87 16.41 -8.77
C GLU A 253 9.32 16.15 -8.28
N LEU A 254 9.65 16.52 -7.06
CA LEU A 254 10.96 16.24 -6.46
C LEU A 254 11.20 14.74 -6.33
N MET A 255 10.18 13.95 -5.94
CA MET A 255 10.28 12.50 -5.81
C MET A 255 10.45 11.80 -7.15
N VAL A 256 9.64 12.18 -8.16
CA VAL A 256 9.59 11.53 -9.48
C VAL A 256 10.68 12.06 -10.42
N GLY A 257 11.12 13.30 -10.24
CA GLY A 257 12.17 13.94 -11.05
C GLY A 257 11.74 14.44 -12.42
N ARG A 258 10.44 14.54 -12.64
CA ARG A 258 9.82 15.13 -13.83
C ARG A 258 8.58 15.89 -13.41
N THR A 259 8.15 16.83 -14.24
CA THR A 259 6.89 17.54 -14.02
C THR A 259 5.76 16.53 -14.01
N VAL A 260 5.00 16.49 -12.91
CA VAL A 260 3.78 15.69 -12.80
C VAL A 260 2.74 16.41 -13.65
N ASN A 261 2.63 16.00 -14.92
CA ASN A 261 1.59 16.50 -15.78
C ASN A 261 0.24 16.10 -15.19
N LYS A 262 -0.62 17.07 -14.94
CA LYS A 262 -2.04 16.75 -14.72
C LYS A 262 -2.46 15.86 -15.89
N LEU A 263 -3.02 14.70 -15.59
CA LEU A 263 -3.65 13.83 -16.61
C LEU A 263 -4.47 14.74 -17.53
N ASP A 264 -4.22 14.67 -18.83
CA ASP A 264 -4.96 15.48 -19.80
C ASP A 264 -6.42 15.00 -19.80
N THR A 265 -7.18 15.54 -18.85
CA THR A 265 -8.61 15.29 -18.67
C THR A 265 -9.44 16.09 -19.65
N SER A 266 -8.80 16.63 -20.74
CA SER A 266 -9.52 17.32 -21.78
C SER A 266 -10.59 16.39 -22.34
N GLY A 267 -11.83 16.72 -22.08
CA GLY A 267 -13.09 15.96 -22.30
C GLY A 267 -13.38 15.45 -23.71
N LYS A 268 -12.36 15.12 -24.49
CA LYS A 268 -12.48 14.55 -25.84
C LYS A 268 -13.20 13.18 -25.86
N GLY A 269 -13.32 12.50 -24.70
CA GLY A 269 -14.02 11.22 -24.62
C GLY A 269 -15.50 11.32 -24.24
N ARG A 270 -15.89 12.33 -23.46
CA ARG A 270 -17.28 12.45 -22.95
C ARG A 270 -18.32 12.65 -24.06
N ALA A 271 -18.03 13.52 -25.03
CA ALA A 271 -18.93 13.78 -26.17
C ALA A 271 -19.11 12.53 -27.08
N ALA A 272 -18.11 11.63 -27.13
CA ALA A 272 -18.19 10.41 -27.93
C ALA A 272 -19.02 9.30 -27.28
N LEU A 273 -19.38 9.42 -26.00
CA LEU A 273 -20.18 8.41 -25.27
C LEU A 273 -21.69 8.62 -25.42
N GLU A 274 -22.13 9.81 -25.83
CA GLU A 274 -23.56 10.05 -26.14
C GLU A 274 -23.96 9.25 -27.38
N GLY A 275 -24.76 8.18 -27.18
CA GLY A 275 -25.18 7.26 -28.23
C GLY A 275 -24.34 5.99 -28.38
N ALA A 276 -23.27 5.81 -27.62
CA ALA A 276 -22.51 4.56 -27.60
C ALA A 276 -23.34 3.39 -27.05
N SER A 277 -23.18 2.20 -27.64
CA SER A 277 -23.86 0.97 -27.20
C SER A 277 -23.40 0.56 -25.79
N ILE A 278 -24.27 -0.15 -25.07
CA ILE A 278 -23.94 -0.71 -23.76
C ILE A 278 -22.97 -1.88 -23.96
N ALA A 279 -21.82 -1.80 -23.28
CA ALA A 279 -20.82 -2.86 -23.27
C ALA A 279 -21.05 -3.85 -22.11
N VAL A 280 -21.42 -3.33 -20.94
CA VAL A 280 -21.75 -4.17 -19.78
C VAL A 280 -23.04 -3.64 -19.16
N SER A 281 -24.03 -4.51 -18.97
CA SER A 281 -25.25 -4.22 -18.22
C SER A 281 -25.30 -5.11 -16.99
N VAL A 282 -25.48 -4.52 -15.82
CA VAL A 282 -25.58 -5.21 -14.55
C VAL A 282 -26.91 -4.85 -13.92
N LYS A 283 -27.72 -5.86 -13.58
CA LYS A 283 -29.04 -5.70 -12.96
C LYS A 283 -29.13 -6.58 -11.72
N ASP A 284 -29.47 -5.96 -10.62
CA ASP A 284 -29.72 -6.59 -9.32
C ASP A 284 -28.63 -7.61 -8.92
N LEU A 285 -27.35 -7.22 -9.09
CA LEU A 285 -26.23 -8.08 -8.76
C LEU A 285 -26.04 -8.16 -7.24
N HIS A 286 -26.07 -9.38 -6.72
CA HIS A 286 -25.73 -9.74 -5.35
C HIS A 286 -24.44 -10.56 -5.35
N VAL A 287 -23.54 -10.33 -4.41
CA VAL A 287 -22.29 -11.09 -4.28
C VAL A 287 -22.03 -11.41 -2.83
N ASP A 288 -21.78 -12.68 -2.55
CA ASP A 288 -21.41 -13.14 -1.20
C ASP A 288 -19.88 -13.19 -1.07
N MET A 289 -19.29 -12.00 -0.90
CA MET A 289 -17.86 -11.85 -0.61
C MET A 289 -17.67 -11.36 0.84
N PRO A 290 -16.98 -12.12 1.71
CA PRO A 290 -16.74 -11.71 3.10
C PRO A 290 -16.05 -10.34 3.16
N GLY A 291 -16.66 -9.40 3.90
CA GLY A 291 -16.16 -8.03 4.06
C GLY A 291 -16.41 -7.10 2.87
N GLU A 292 -16.91 -7.59 1.72
CA GLU A 292 -17.21 -6.81 0.51
C GLU A 292 -18.50 -7.32 -0.16
N ALA A 293 -19.52 -7.60 0.65
CA ALA A 293 -20.80 -8.10 0.17
C ALA A 293 -21.56 -7.06 -0.68
N VAL A 294 -22.18 -7.52 -1.78
CA VAL A 294 -22.98 -6.69 -2.70
C VAL A 294 -24.45 -7.03 -2.55
N LYS A 295 -25.32 -6.02 -2.45
CA LYS A 295 -26.74 -6.16 -2.08
C LYS A 295 -27.67 -5.58 -3.14
N GLY A 296 -27.59 -6.07 -4.38
CA GLY A 296 -28.48 -5.66 -5.47
C GLY A 296 -28.02 -4.37 -6.15
N VAL A 297 -26.86 -4.38 -6.82
CA VAL A 297 -26.39 -3.23 -7.61
C VAL A 297 -26.87 -3.30 -9.06
N THR A 298 -27.22 -2.12 -9.60
CA THR A 298 -27.67 -1.97 -11.00
C THR A 298 -26.94 -0.81 -11.65
N PHE A 299 -26.26 -1.05 -12.78
CA PHE A 299 -25.58 -0.03 -13.57
C PHE A 299 -25.27 -0.52 -14.98
N ASP A 300 -25.05 0.42 -15.90
CA ASP A 300 -24.62 0.15 -17.27
C ASP A 300 -23.30 0.87 -17.57
N VAL A 301 -22.44 0.20 -18.34
CA VAL A 301 -21.17 0.75 -18.84
C VAL A 301 -21.22 0.81 -20.36
N ARG A 302 -20.91 1.96 -20.94
CA ARG A 302 -20.92 2.17 -22.38
C ARG A 302 -19.62 1.70 -23.02
N GLN A 303 -19.68 1.35 -24.30
CA GLN A 303 -18.49 0.96 -25.05
C GLN A 303 -17.48 2.11 -25.12
N GLY A 304 -16.21 1.82 -24.79
CA GLY A 304 -15.12 2.82 -24.74
C GLY A 304 -15.20 3.75 -23.53
N GLU A 305 -16.06 3.48 -22.55
CA GLU A 305 -16.14 4.22 -21.30
C GLU A 305 -15.11 3.71 -20.29
N ILE A 306 -14.56 4.64 -19.49
CA ILE A 306 -13.92 4.29 -18.23
C ILE A 306 -14.93 4.58 -17.11
N PHE A 307 -15.56 3.53 -16.59
CA PHE A 307 -16.54 3.61 -15.52
C PHE A 307 -15.87 3.36 -14.18
N GLY A 308 -15.94 4.35 -13.28
CA GLY A 308 -15.36 4.28 -11.94
C GLY A 308 -16.33 3.69 -10.92
N ILE A 309 -15.83 2.87 -10.02
CA ILE A 309 -16.55 2.39 -8.84
C ILE A 309 -15.73 2.77 -7.60
N GLY A 310 -16.27 3.68 -6.79
CA GLY A 310 -15.67 4.20 -5.57
C GLY A 310 -16.48 3.87 -4.33
N GLY A 311 -15.92 4.15 -3.16
CA GLY A 311 -16.55 3.93 -1.87
C GLY A 311 -15.52 3.59 -0.81
N MET A 312 -15.90 3.59 0.46
CA MET A 312 -15.02 3.20 1.56
C MET A 312 -14.69 1.70 1.50
N ALA A 313 -13.64 1.27 2.19
CA ALA A 313 -13.29 -0.14 2.31
C ALA A 313 -14.42 -0.91 3.03
N GLY A 314 -14.66 -2.15 2.62
CA GLY A 314 -15.71 -2.97 3.22
C GLY A 314 -17.13 -2.64 2.77
N GLN A 315 -17.32 -1.75 1.79
CA GLN A 315 -18.64 -1.30 1.34
C GLN A 315 -19.17 -2.05 0.10
N GLY A 316 -18.46 -3.08 -0.39
CA GLY A 316 -18.93 -3.93 -1.49
C GLY A 316 -18.39 -3.58 -2.88
N LYS A 317 -17.57 -2.53 -3.02
CA LYS A 317 -17.03 -2.13 -4.33
C LYS A 317 -16.15 -3.20 -4.98
N VAL A 318 -15.32 -3.87 -4.18
CA VAL A 318 -14.44 -4.96 -4.65
C VAL A 318 -15.25 -6.21 -4.98
N GLY A 319 -16.31 -6.47 -4.22
CA GLY A 319 -17.24 -7.57 -4.46
C GLY A 319 -17.87 -7.54 -5.85
N ILE A 320 -18.18 -6.35 -6.39
CA ILE A 320 -18.75 -6.20 -7.74
C ILE A 320 -17.83 -6.81 -8.81
N ALA A 321 -16.53 -6.45 -8.78
CA ALA A 321 -15.55 -6.98 -9.73
C ALA A 321 -15.36 -8.50 -9.61
N ASN A 322 -15.26 -8.97 -8.36
CA ASN A 322 -15.03 -10.38 -8.06
C ASN A 322 -16.26 -11.23 -8.43
N GLY A 323 -17.48 -10.73 -8.21
CA GLY A 323 -18.73 -11.39 -8.62
C GLY A 323 -18.86 -11.49 -10.14
N ILE A 324 -18.68 -10.39 -10.89
CA ILE A 324 -18.71 -10.39 -12.36
C ILE A 324 -17.64 -11.33 -12.94
N SER A 325 -16.50 -11.44 -12.28
CA SER A 325 -15.40 -12.33 -12.71
C SER A 325 -15.62 -13.80 -12.34
N GLY A 326 -16.68 -14.14 -11.59
CA GLY A 326 -17.00 -15.51 -11.16
C GLY A 326 -16.06 -16.05 -10.07
N LEU A 327 -15.40 -15.19 -9.31
CA LEU A 327 -14.49 -15.58 -8.22
C LEU A 327 -15.21 -15.81 -6.90
N PHE A 328 -16.37 -15.18 -6.71
CA PHE A 328 -17.25 -15.38 -5.57
C PHE A 328 -18.66 -15.68 -6.03
N SER A 329 -19.44 -16.35 -5.18
CA SER A 329 -20.85 -16.65 -5.46
C SER A 329 -21.61 -15.35 -5.71
N ALA A 330 -22.28 -15.29 -6.86
CA ALA A 330 -23.00 -14.11 -7.29
C ALA A 330 -24.34 -14.50 -7.95
N GLU A 331 -25.35 -13.65 -7.74
CA GLU A 331 -26.69 -13.76 -8.32
C GLU A 331 -27.07 -12.42 -8.96
N GLY A 332 -27.89 -12.46 -10.01
CA GLY A 332 -28.33 -11.29 -10.76
C GLY A 332 -28.12 -11.45 -12.26
N ASP A 333 -28.53 -10.46 -13.03
CA ASP A 333 -28.41 -10.47 -14.49
C ASP A 333 -27.25 -9.59 -14.92
N VAL A 334 -26.25 -10.20 -15.55
CA VAL A 334 -25.10 -9.48 -16.14
C VAL A 334 -25.01 -9.84 -17.62
N GLU A 335 -24.97 -8.82 -18.47
CA GLU A 335 -24.77 -8.96 -19.91
C GLU A 335 -23.49 -8.25 -20.35
N VAL A 336 -22.75 -8.88 -21.26
CA VAL A 336 -21.56 -8.31 -21.89
C VAL A 336 -21.81 -8.23 -23.40
N PHE A 337 -21.92 -7.02 -23.94
CA PHE A 337 -22.34 -6.75 -25.34
C PHE A 337 -23.62 -7.44 -25.72
N GLY A 338 -24.62 -7.47 -24.84
CA GLY A 338 -25.92 -8.11 -25.03
C GLY A 338 -25.92 -9.64 -24.87
N GLU A 339 -24.79 -10.25 -24.52
CA GLU A 339 -24.71 -11.67 -24.23
C GLU A 339 -24.76 -11.91 -22.72
N PRO A 340 -25.67 -12.76 -22.21
CA PRO A 340 -25.77 -13.02 -20.78
C PRO A 340 -24.51 -13.73 -20.25
N LEU A 341 -24.02 -13.29 -19.08
CA LEU A 341 -22.86 -13.84 -18.39
C LEU A 341 -23.30 -14.88 -17.35
N ASN A 342 -22.72 -16.06 -17.39
CA ASN A 342 -22.96 -17.10 -16.40
C ASN A 342 -22.05 -16.88 -15.17
N LEU A 343 -22.59 -16.23 -14.13
CA LEU A 343 -21.86 -15.89 -12.92
C LEU A 343 -21.40 -17.13 -12.10
N SER A 344 -22.05 -18.28 -12.29
CA SER A 344 -21.68 -19.53 -11.61
C SER A 344 -20.56 -20.30 -12.32
N ARG A 345 -20.17 -19.89 -13.52
CA ARG A 345 -19.14 -20.55 -14.32
C ARG A 345 -17.85 -19.74 -14.30
N LEU A 346 -16.87 -20.25 -13.56
CA LEU A 346 -15.53 -19.68 -13.60
C LEU A 346 -14.98 -19.69 -15.04
N GLY A 347 -14.58 -18.55 -15.54
CA GLY A 347 -14.02 -18.39 -16.88
C GLY A 347 -15.02 -17.93 -17.95
N ASP A 348 -16.34 -17.90 -17.70
CA ASP A 348 -17.31 -17.39 -18.69
C ASP A 348 -17.03 -15.92 -19.05
N ALA A 349 -16.66 -15.12 -18.07
CA ALA A 349 -16.21 -13.74 -18.28
C ALA A 349 -15.00 -13.67 -19.25
N LEU A 350 -14.03 -14.57 -19.10
CA LEU A 350 -12.85 -14.63 -19.97
C LEU A 350 -13.18 -15.10 -21.39
N ASP A 351 -14.13 -16.03 -21.52
CA ASP A 351 -14.64 -16.49 -22.82
C ASP A 351 -15.32 -15.33 -23.58
N LYS A 352 -16.03 -14.45 -22.85
CA LYS A 352 -16.68 -13.23 -23.37
C LYS A 352 -15.75 -12.02 -23.46
N LYS A 353 -14.44 -12.24 -23.35
CA LYS A 353 -13.41 -11.21 -23.47
C LYS A 353 -13.49 -10.12 -22.38
N VAL A 354 -13.92 -10.50 -21.18
CA VAL A 354 -13.76 -9.69 -19.98
C VAL A 354 -12.50 -10.17 -19.28
N ALA A 355 -11.51 -9.30 -19.08
CA ALA A 355 -10.32 -9.61 -18.30
C ALA A 355 -10.35 -8.85 -16.96
N PHE A 356 -9.82 -9.46 -15.92
CA PHE A 356 -9.79 -8.91 -14.57
C PHE A 356 -8.37 -8.82 -14.02
N VAL A 357 -8.04 -7.66 -13.47
CA VAL A 357 -6.85 -7.39 -12.68
C VAL A 357 -7.29 -7.20 -11.23
N SER A 358 -6.99 -8.18 -10.39
CA SER A 358 -7.37 -8.21 -8.97
C SER A 358 -6.54 -7.24 -8.12
N GLU A 359 -7.13 -6.76 -7.03
CA GLU A 359 -6.47 -6.01 -5.95
C GLU A 359 -5.43 -6.86 -5.20
N ASP A 360 -5.64 -8.18 -5.14
CA ASP A 360 -4.68 -9.12 -4.56
C ASP A 360 -3.69 -9.65 -5.60
N ARG A 361 -2.62 -8.90 -5.78
CA ARG A 361 -1.54 -9.26 -6.72
C ARG A 361 -0.85 -10.56 -6.37
N ARG A 362 -0.63 -10.79 -5.07
CA ARG A 362 0.23 -11.88 -4.58
C ARG A 362 -0.52 -13.18 -4.39
N GLY A 363 -1.79 -13.13 -3.96
CA GLY A 363 -2.62 -14.32 -3.76
C GLY A 363 -3.32 -14.78 -5.04
N ILE A 364 -3.83 -13.83 -5.86
CA ILE A 364 -4.66 -14.13 -7.04
C ILE A 364 -3.98 -13.73 -8.34
N GLY A 365 -3.27 -12.60 -8.35
CA GLY A 365 -2.79 -11.97 -9.58
C GLY A 365 -1.59 -12.65 -10.22
N LEU A 366 -0.63 -13.15 -9.42
CA LEU A 366 0.68 -13.63 -9.87
C LEU A 366 1.08 -14.96 -9.25
N LEU A 367 1.74 -15.76 -10.05
CA LEU A 367 2.53 -16.92 -9.63
C LEU A 367 3.95 -16.42 -9.27
N LEU A 368 4.18 -16.08 -8.00
CA LEU A 368 5.38 -15.36 -7.55
C LEU A 368 6.70 -16.11 -7.83
N GLU A 369 6.68 -17.44 -7.75
CA GLU A 369 7.84 -18.30 -8.00
C GLU A 369 8.13 -18.51 -9.49
N GLU A 370 7.18 -18.13 -10.38
CA GLU A 370 7.30 -18.29 -11.81
C GLU A 370 7.88 -17.04 -12.48
N SER A 371 8.37 -17.22 -13.72
CA SER A 371 8.95 -16.14 -14.51
C SER A 371 7.91 -15.09 -14.92
N ILE A 372 8.35 -13.87 -15.20
CA ILE A 372 7.52 -12.79 -15.76
C ILE A 372 6.82 -13.28 -17.04
N ALA A 373 7.56 -13.94 -17.93
CA ALA A 373 6.99 -14.45 -19.18
C ALA A 373 5.87 -15.47 -18.95
N TYR A 374 6.04 -16.37 -17.97
CA TYR A 374 5.02 -17.33 -17.65
C TYR A 374 3.77 -16.67 -17.07
N ASN A 375 3.94 -15.71 -16.16
CA ASN A 375 2.85 -14.93 -15.58
C ASN A 375 2.04 -14.18 -16.64
N ILE A 376 2.70 -13.59 -17.62
CA ILE A 376 2.02 -12.86 -18.71
C ILE A 376 1.13 -13.80 -19.54
N MET A 377 1.55 -15.03 -19.78
CA MET A 377 0.96 -15.89 -20.80
C MET A 377 0.14 -17.07 -20.28
N PHE A 378 0.28 -17.43 -18.97
CA PHE A 378 -0.33 -18.67 -18.48
C PHE A 378 -1.86 -18.72 -18.65
N ARG A 379 -2.55 -17.56 -18.49
CA ARG A 379 -4.01 -17.47 -18.69
C ARG A 379 -4.41 -17.79 -20.13
N VAL A 380 -3.70 -17.24 -21.11
CA VAL A 380 -3.94 -17.53 -22.54
C VAL A 380 -3.61 -18.98 -22.87
N MET A 381 -2.55 -19.54 -22.30
CA MET A 381 -2.20 -20.94 -22.49
C MET A 381 -3.27 -21.87 -21.91
N ALA A 382 -3.75 -21.59 -20.71
CA ALA A 382 -4.72 -22.42 -20.02
C ALA A 382 -6.11 -22.37 -20.68
N ILE A 383 -6.57 -21.18 -21.09
CA ILE A 383 -7.95 -20.95 -21.54
C ILE A 383 -8.08 -21.04 -23.06
N ARG A 384 -7.21 -20.31 -23.79
CA ARG A 384 -7.30 -20.20 -25.25
C ARG A 384 -6.32 -21.11 -25.99
N ARG A 385 -5.51 -21.90 -25.27
CA ARG A 385 -4.47 -22.76 -25.81
C ARG A 385 -3.45 -22.00 -26.69
N GLY A 386 -3.28 -20.70 -26.49
CA GLY A 386 -2.27 -19.87 -27.15
C GLY A 386 -0.85 -20.26 -26.75
N PHE A 387 0.15 -19.82 -27.51
CA PHE A 387 1.57 -20.14 -27.29
C PHE A 387 1.91 -21.62 -27.23
N LEU A 388 1.04 -22.49 -27.79
CA LEU A 388 1.24 -23.92 -27.86
C LEU A 388 1.46 -24.33 -29.32
N LYS A 389 2.44 -25.22 -29.54
CA LYS A 389 2.68 -25.88 -30.82
C LYS A 389 2.25 -27.34 -30.74
N ASN A 390 1.57 -27.81 -31.75
CA ASN A 390 1.29 -29.22 -31.92
C ASN A 390 2.57 -29.94 -32.40
N PHE A 391 3.02 -30.92 -31.66
CA PHE A 391 4.09 -31.82 -32.10
C PHE A 391 3.59 -33.25 -31.97
N LEU A 392 3.23 -33.87 -33.10
CA LEU A 392 2.51 -35.15 -33.16
C LEU A 392 1.23 -35.11 -32.31
N PHE A 393 1.17 -35.89 -31.26
CA PHE A 393 0.03 -35.98 -30.33
C PHE A 393 0.18 -35.13 -29.06
N ILE A 394 1.30 -34.36 -28.92
CA ILE A 394 1.64 -33.59 -27.74
C ILE A 394 1.60 -32.09 -28.06
N LYS A 395 1.12 -31.29 -27.10
CA LYS A 395 1.21 -29.84 -27.15
C LYS A 395 2.45 -29.38 -26.42
N LEU A 396 3.35 -28.72 -27.11
CA LEU A 396 4.58 -28.15 -26.56
C LEU A 396 4.48 -26.63 -26.49
N LEU A 397 5.14 -26.02 -25.50
CA LEU A 397 5.24 -24.57 -25.39
C LEU A 397 6.03 -23.98 -26.57
N ASN A 398 5.49 -22.95 -27.19
CA ASN A 398 6.21 -22.16 -28.20
C ASN A 398 7.10 -21.11 -27.55
N LEU A 399 8.24 -21.54 -27.01
CA LEU A 399 9.17 -20.69 -26.27
C LEU A 399 9.66 -19.48 -27.06
N ARG A 400 9.69 -19.57 -28.40
CA ARG A 400 10.12 -18.44 -29.24
C ARG A 400 9.07 -17.33 -29.24
N GLU A 401 7.83 -17.68 -29.44
CA GLU A 401 6.69 -16.76 -29.43
C GLU A 401 6.47 -16.17 -28.03
N MET A 402 6.52 -17.02 -26.99
CA MET A 402 6.47 -16.59 -25.61
C MET A 402 7.53 -15.54 -25.27
N ARG A 403 8.78 -15.76 -25.68
CA ARG A 403 9.88 -14.81 -25.45
C ARG A 403 9.66 -13.50 -26.18
N GLN A 404 9.17 -13.56 -27.41
CA GLN A 404 8.90 -12.36 -28.20
C GLN A 404 7.80 -11.54 -27.55
N HIS A 405 6.65 -12.15 -27.26
CA HIS A 405 5.50 -11.50 -26.63
C HIS A 405 5.85 -10.93 -25.25
N ALA A 406 6.57 -11.70 -24.41
CA ALA A 406 7.00 -11.19 -23.11
C ALA A 406 7.86 -9.94 -23.23
N ARG A 407 8.78 -9.89 -24.22
CA ARG A 407 9.62 -8.70 -24.47
C ARG A 407 8.80 -7.51 -24.95
N GLU A 408 7.78 -7.74 -25.77
CA GLU A 408 6.86 -6.71 -26.24
C GLU A 408 6.08 -6.12 -25.06
N MET A 409 5.48 -6.97 -24.21
CA MET A 409 4.74 -6.52 -23.04
C MET A 409 5.62 -5.82 -21.98
N ILE A 410 6.85 -6.31 -21.77
CA ILE A 410 7.82 -5.67 -20.87
C ILE A 410 8.14 -4.26 -21.37
N ARG A 411 8.35 -4.08 -22.68
CA ARG A 411 8.64 -2.77 -23.28
C ARG A 411 7.40 -1.86 -23.25
N LEU A 412 6.23 -2.39 -23.61
CA LEU A 412 4.97 -1.66 -23.70
C LEU A 412 4.56 -1.05 -22.36
N LEU A 413 4.73 -1.80 -21.27
CA LEU A 413 4.37 -1.38 -19.92
C LEU A 413 5.56 -0.84 -19.11
N ASP A 414 6.74 -0.71 -19.73
CA ASP A 414 7.96 -0.30 -19.04
C ASP A 414 8.18 -1.10 -17.74
N ILE A 415 8.15 -2.44 -17.84
CA ILE A 415 8.41 -3.32 -16.69
C ILE A 415 9.92 -3.35 -16.41
N ARG A 416 10.34 -2.78 -15.29
CA ARG A 416 11.75 -2.76 -14.90
C ARG A 416 12.15 -4.14 -14.34
N CYS A 417 12.88 -4.90 -15.13
CA CYS A 417 13.34 -6.25 -14.80
C CYS A 417 14.69 -6.56 -15.46
N ARG A 418 15.44 -7.52 -14.89
CA ARG A 418 16.71 -7.99 -15.46
C ARG A 418 16.50 -8.78 -16.75
N SER A 419 15.44 -9.56 -16.79
CA SER A 419 15.06 -10.36 -17.98
C SER A 419 13.63 -10.89 -17.84
N TRP A 420 13.02 -11.30 -18.93
CA TRP A 420 11.73 -11.98 -18.96
C TRP A 420 11.68 -13.30 -18.16
N ARG A 421 12.86 -13.88 -17.81
CA ARG A 421 13.00 -15.08 -16.98
C ARG A 421 13.01 -14.81 -15.48
N GLN A 422 13.12 -13.55 -15.07
CA GLN A 422 13.13 -13.18 -13.67
C GLN A 422 11.82 -13.60 -12.99
N LYS A 423 11.90 -14.13 -11.75
CA LYS A 423 10.73 -14.48 -10.95
C LYS A 423 9.92 -13.23 -10.63
N ALA A 424 8.59 -13.32 -10.78
CA ALA A 424 7.69 -12.18 -10.51
C ALA A 424 7.76 -11.72 -9.04
N GLY A 425 7.97 -12.63 -8.10
CA GLY A 425 8.10 -12.32 -6.67
C GLY A 425 9.26 -11.41 -6.31
N THR A 426 10.30 -11.32 -7.18
CA THR A 426 11.49 -10.46 -6.95
C THR A 426 11.33 -9.03 -7.49
N LEU A 427 10.20 -8.71 -8.10
CA LEU A 427 9.90 -7.38 -8.63
C LEU A 427 9.37 -6.46 -7.52
N SER A 428 9.55 -5.14 -7.70
CA SER A 428 8.85 -4.14 -6.89
C SER A 428 7.33 -4.21 -7.12
N GLY A 429 6.54 -3.72 -6.17
CA GLY A 429 5.08 -3.73 -6.24
C GLY A 429 4.52 -3.13 -7.53
N GLY A 430 5.05 -1.99 -7.98
CA GLY A 430 4.64 -1.36 -9.24
C GLY A 430 4.96 -2.22 -10.47
N ASN A 431 6.10 -2.90 -10.50
CA ASN A 431 6.43 -3.81 -11.61
C ASN A 431 5.60 -5.10 -11.56
N GLN A 432 5.25 -5.61 -10.37
CA GLN A 432 4.31 -6.72 -10.22
C GLN A 432 2.93 -6.34 -10.79
N GLN A 433 2.43 -5.14 -10.50
CA GLN A 433 1.16 -4.64 -11.03
C GLN A 433 1.16 -4.55 -12.57
N LYS A 434 2.27 -4.06 -13.13
CA LYS A 434 2.45 -4.02 -14.60
C LYS A 434 2.45 -5.44 -15.21
N VAL A 435 2.98 -6.45 -14.52
CA VAL A 435 2.90 -7.86 -14.96
C VAL A 435 1.45 -8.38 -14.90
N CYS A 436 0.68 -8.05 -13.85
CA CYS A 436 -0.75 -8.38 -13.78
C CYS A 436 -1.53 -7.77 -14.95
N LEU A 437 -1.28 -6.49 -15.24
CA LEU A 437 -1.90 -5.79 -16.35
C LEU A 437 -1.49 -6.40 -17.70
N ALA A 438 -0.20 -6.72 -17.89
CA ALA A 438 0.29 -7.43 -19.07
C ALA A 438 -0.42 -8.77 -19.29
N SER A 439 -0.62 -9.53 -18.22
CA SER A 439 -1.35 -10.81 -18.26
C SER A 439 -2.82 -10.64 -18.70
N ALA A 440 -3.50 -9.62 -18.18
CA ALA A 440 -4.88 -9.32 -18.56
C ALA A 440 -4.98 -8.86 -20.03
N LEU A 441 -4.09 -7.98 -20.48
CA LEU A 441 -4.06 -7.48 -21.87
C LEU A 441 -3.68 -8.57 -22.89
N THR A 442 -2.83 -9.52 -22.51
CA THR A 442 -2.50 -10.69 -23.34
C THR A 442 -3.73 -11.53 -23.69
N MET A 443 -4.80 -11.45 -22.89
CA MET A 443 -6.10 -12.07 -23.20
C MET A 443 -6.86 -11.35 -24.32
N ASN A 444 -6.38 -10.21 -24.83
CA ASN A 444 -7.06 -9.36 -25.81
C ASN A 444 -8.52 -9.06 -25.42
N PRO A 445 -8.74 -8.40 -24.28
CA PRO A 445 -10.09 -8.15 -23.76
C PRO A 445 -10.84 -7.09 -24.57
N ARG A 446 -12.18 -7.14 -24.52
CA ARG A 446 -13.07 -6.04 -24.92
C ARG A 446 -13.50 -5.18 -23.72
N VAL A 447 -13.52 -5.80 -22.55
CA VAL A 447 -13.77 -5.15 -21.27
C VAL A 447 -12.63 -5.50 -20.30
N LEU A 448 -12.03 -4.51 -19.68
CA LEU A 448 -11.00 -4.66 -18.68
C LEU A 448 -11.52 -4.16 -17.32
N ILE A 449 -11.61 -5.06 -16.36
CA ILE A 449 -11.93 -4.71 -14.98
C ILE A 449 -10.61 -4.60 -14.22
N VAL A 450 -10.36 -3.45 -13.57
CA VAL A 450 -9.15 -3.23 -12.76
C VAL A 450 -9.55 -2.82 -11.35
N SER A 451 -9.16 -3.64 -10.37
CA SER A 451 -9.43 -3.39 -8.96
C SER A 451 -8.17 -2.90 -8.27
N GLU A 452 -8.26 -1.71 -7.65
CA GLU A 452 -7.19 -1.05 -6.91
C GLU A 452 -5.84 -1.05 -7.68
N PRO A 453 -5.80 -0.53 -8.94
CA PRO A 453 -4.65 -0.71 -9.83
C PRO A 453 -3.35 -0.07 -9.31
N THR A 454 -3.46 0.85 -8.36
CA THR A 454 -2.33 1.65 -7.86
C THR A 454 -2.04 1.41 -6.38
N ARG A 455 -2.74 0.46 -5.76
CA ARG A 455 -2.58 0.17 -4.33
C ARG A 455 -1.17 -0.35 -4.01
N GLY A 456 -0.49 0.31 -3.06
CA GLY A 456 0.84 -0.11 -2.58
C GLY A 456 1.93 -0.03 -3.65
N ILE A 457 1.86 0.97 -4.54
CA ILE A 457 2.89 1.32 -5.50
C ILE A 457 3.29 2.79 -5.33
N ASP A 458 4.48 3.13 -5.80
CA ASP A 458 4.99 4.50 -5.74
C ASP A 458 4.26 5.44 -6.71
N ILE A 459 4.41 6.76 -6.46
CA ILE A 459 3.70 7.81 -7.19
C ILE A 459 4.02 7.77 -8.69
N GLY A 460 5.28 7.54 -9.06
CA GLY A 460 5.69 7.49 -10.47
C GLY A 460 5.12 6.29 -11.21
N ALA A 461 5.08 5.12 -10.56
CA ALA A 461 4.46 3.93 -11.14
C ALA A 461 2.93 4.07 -11.22
N LYS A 462 2.29 4.75 -10.24
CA LYS A 462 0.87 5.09 -10.23
C LYS A 462 0.49 5.89 -11.47
N GLU A 463 1.18 7.00 -11.71
CA GLU A 463 0.94 7.87 -12.87
C GLU A 463 1.09 7.09 -14.19
N LEU A 464 2.12 6.25 -14.30
CA LEU A 464 2.33 5.43 -15.51
C LEU A 464 1.16 4.47 -15.77
N ILE A 465 0.61 3.83 -14.73
CA ILE A 465 -0.52 2.90 -14.88
C ILE A 465 -1.79 3.66 -15.29
N LEU A 466 -2.10 4.79 -14.64
CA LEU A 466 -3.28 5.59 -14.97
C LEU A 466 -3.20 6.15 -16.40
N ASN A 467 -2.04 6.69 -16.80
CA ASN A 467 -1.80 7.15 -18.17
C ASN A 467 -1.94 6.01 -19.20
N TYR A 468 -1.49 4.81 -18.84
CA TYR A 468 -1.62 3.67 -19.72
C TYR A 468 -3.09 3.20 -19.89
N LEU A 469 -3.87 3.20 -18.82
CA LEU A 469 -5.32 2.93 -18.90
C LEU A 469 -6.05 3.95 -19.78
N SER A 470 -5.70 5.24 -19.62
CA SER A 470 -6.21 6.30 -20.49
C SER A 470 -5.85 6.07 -21.96
N LYS A 471 -4.61 5.66 -22.23
CA LYS A 471 -4.14 5.33 -23.58
C LYS A 471 -4.91 4.17 -24.20
N LEU A 472 -5.11 3.07 -23.47
CA LEU A 472 -5.89 1.90 -23.92
C LEU A 472 -7.30 2.29 -24.32
N ARG A 473 -7.96 3.16 -23.54
CA ARG A 473 -9.28 3.68 -23.86
C ARG A 473 -9.24 4.58 -25.12
N ASN A 474 -8.32 5.53 -25.18
CA ASN A 474 -8.29 6.54 -26.24
C ASN A 474 -7.81 6.00 -27.59
N GLU A 475 -6.83 5.10 -27.61
CA GLU A 475 -6.21 4.57 -28.83
C GLU A 475 -6.83 3.23 -29.28
N GLU A 476 -7.23 2.37 -28.33
CA GLU A 476 -7.72 1.02 -28.63
C GLU A 476 -9.24 0.88 -28.44
N GLY A 477 -9.92 1.92 -27.92
CA GLY A 477 -11.36 1.90 -27.66
C GLY A 477 -11.77 0.89 -26.58
N LEU A 478 -10.85 0.52 -25.68
CA LEU A 478 -11.10 -0.46 -24.64
C LEU A 478 -12.09 0.08 -23.61
N THR A 479 -13.11 -0.72 -23.26
CA THR A 479 -14.02 -0.42 -22.16
C THR A 479 -13.37 -0.82 -20.84
N ILE A 480 -13.36 0.07 -19.85
CA ILE A 480 -12.68 -0.15 -18.58
C ILE A 480 -13.64 0.07 -17.41
N ILE A 481 -13.69 -0.87 -16.47
CA ILE A 481 -14.32 -0.69 -15.15
C ILE A 481 -13.19 -0.58 -14.14
N MET A 482 -13.06 0.59 -13.53
CA MET A 482 -11.99 0.87 -12.57
C MET A 482 -12.55 0.97 -11.15
N ILE A 483 -12.10 0.10 -10.27
CA ILE A 483 -12.41 0.14 -8.84
C ILE A 483 -11.23 0.77 -8.10
N SER A 484 -11.48 1.83 -7.33
CA SER A 484 -10.44 2.45 -6.50
C SER A 484 -11.02 3.03 -5.21
N SER A 485 -10.26 2.91 -4.15
CA SER A 485 -10.51 3.61 -2.88
C SER A 485 -10.10 5.09 -2.95
N GLU A 486 -9.25 5.46 -3.91
CA GLU A 486 -8.76 6.82 -4.08
C GLU A 486 -9.67 7.60 -5.03
N LEU A 487 -10.51 8.48 -4.48
CA LEU A 487 -11.43 9.30 -5.26
C LEU A 487 -10.71 10.16 -6.30
N ALA A 488 -9.51 10.67 -5.98
CA ALA A 488 -8.71 11.48 -6.89
C ALA A 488 -8.36 10.73 -8.19
N GLU A 489 -8.10 9.42 -8.12
CA GLU A 489 -7.84 8.59 -9.31
C GLU A 489 -9.08 8.45 -10.19
N LEU A 490 -10.22 8.13 -9.57
CA LEU A 490 -11.49 7.99 -10.27
C LEU A 490 -11.88 9.30 -10.96
N ARG A 491 -11.74 10.43 -10.27
CA ARG A 491 -12.04 11.76 -10.83
C ARG A 491 -11.10 12.15 -11.97
N SER A 492 -9.84 11.68 -11.91
CA SER A 492 -8.85 12.01 -12.94
C SER A 492 -9.00 11.21 -14.23
N LEU A 493 -9.56 10.00 -14.16
CA LEU A 493 -9.54 9.06 -15.29
C LEU A 493 -10.94 8.65 -15.79
N CYS A 494 -11.94 8.56 -14.89
CA CYS A 494 -13.24 8.00 -15.21
C CYS A 494 -14.19 9.04 -15.86
N ASP A 495 -15.08 8.54 -16.71
CA ASP A 495 -16.13 9.35 -17.33
C ASP A 495 -17.34 9.53 -16.39
N ARG A 496 -17.67 8.51 -15.63
CA ARG A 496 -18.68 8.50 -14.55
C ARG A 496 -18.16 7.68 -13.37
N VAL A 497 -18.59 8.02 -12.16
CA VAL A 497 -18.19 7.36 -10.91
C VAL A 497 -19.42 6.93 -10.13
N ALA A 498 -19.59 5.63 -9.95
CA ALA A 498 -20.57 5.05 -9.04
C ALA A 498 -19.97 4.97 -7.62
N ILE A 499 -20.68 5.49 -6.64
CA ILE A 499 -20.30 5.37 -5.22
C ILE A 499 -21.09 4.26 -4.58
N VAL A 500 -20.35 3.31 -4.01
CA VAL A 500 -20.92 2.15 -3.29
C VAL A 500 -20.89 2.43 -1.80
N SER A 501 -22.03 2.23 -1.15
CA SER A 501 -22.21 2.30 0.30
C SER A 501 -23.14 1.16 0.75
N ASP A 502 -22.76 0.47 1.80
CA ASP A 502 -23.49 -0.70 2.34
C ASP A 502 -23.90 -1.73 1.27
N GLY A 503 -23.01 -2.04 0.34
CA GLY A 503 -23.22 -3.03 -0.71
C GLY A 503 -24.16 -2.58 -1.85
N ARG A 504 -24.55 -1.31 -1.90
CA ARG A 504 -25.47 -0.73 -2.91
C ARG A 504 -24.85 0.46 -3.59
N ILE A 505 -25.27 0.78 -4.81
CA ILE A 505 -24.89 2.04 -5.46
C ILE A 505 -25.74 3.15 -4.84
N ALA A 506 -25.08 4.04 -4.09
CA ALA A 506 -25.71 5.20 -3.49
C ALA A 506 -26.01 6.29 -4.56
N LYS A 507 -25.04 6.54 -5.45
CA LYS A 507 -25.20 7.54 -6.53
C LYS A 507 -24.17 7.30 -7.62
N ILE A 508 -24.51 7.65 -8.86
CA ILE A 508 -23.55 7.77 -9.97
C ILE A 508 -23.36 9.24 -10.26
N LEU A 509 -22.12 9.70 -10.16
CA LEU A 509 -21.72 11.10 -10.25
C LEU A 509 -20.78 11.33 -11.43
N PRO A 510 -20.80 12.53 -12.05
CA PRO A 510 -19.74 12.94 -12.95
C PRO A 510 -18.45 13.22 -12.14
N PRO A 511 -17.25 13.05 -12.70
CA PRO A 511 -15.99 13.18 -11.95
C PRO A 511 -15.70 14.62 -11.50
N ASP A 512 -16.37 15.62 -12.07
CA ASP A 512 -16.32 17.03 -11.70
C ASP A 512 -17.37 17.45 -10.65
N ALA A 513 -18.17 16.53 -10.13
CA ALA A 513 -19.06 16.78 -9.00
C ALA A 513 -18.27 17.26 -7.77
N SER A 514 -18.93 18.01 -6.89
CA SER A 514 -18.29 18.60 -5.70
C SER A 514 -17.87 17.53 -4.68
N ASP A 515 -16.87 17.85 -3.86
CA ASP A 515 -16.42 16.98 -2.76
C ASP A 515 -17.55 16.69 -1.77
N ALA A 516 -18.47 17.65 -1.58
CA ALA A 516 -19.67 17.48 -0.74
C ALA A 516 -20.63 16.43 -1.32
N GLU A 517 -20.82 16.38 -2.64
CA GLU A 517 -21.69 15.38 -3.28
C GLU A 517 -21.10 13.99 -3.18
N PHE A 518 -19.77 13.85 -3.37
CA PHE A 518 -19.07 12.59 -3.17
C PHE A 518 -19.11 12.16 -1.70
N GLY A 519 -18.87 13.08 -0.76
CA GLY A 519 -18.92 12.81 0.68
C GLY A 519 -20.32 12.34 1.13
N LEU A 520 -21.38 13.03 0.67
CA LEU A 520 -22.77 12.62 0.95
C LEU A 520 -23.08 11.22 0.38
N ALA A 521 -22.63 10.92 -0.84
CA ALA A 521 -22.85 9.62 -1.43
C ALA A 521 -22.09 8.49 -0.69
N MET A 522 -20.89 8.77 -0.17
CA MET A 522 -20.10 7.82 0.63
C MET A 522 -20.67 7.57 2.02
N SER A 523 -21.29 8.60 2.63
CA SER A 523 -21.91 8.51 3.96
C SER A 523 -23.37 8.08 3.92
N ALA A 524 -24.00 7.99 2.75
CA ALA A 524 -25.40 7.64 2.62
C ALA A 524 -25.64 6.17 3.03
N VAL A 525 -26.39 5.96 4.10
CA VAL A 525 -26.98 4.66 4.40
C VAL A 525 -28.17 4.50 3.47
N VAL A 526 -28.02 3.69 2.43
CA VAL A 526 -29.11 3.39 1.48
C VAL A 526 -30.15 2.51 2.18
N GLY A 527 -31.24 3.11 2.66
CA GLY A 527 -32.39 2.39 3.23
C GLY A 527 -32.77 2.70 4.68
N GLY A 528 -32.14 3.68 5.33
CA GLY A 528 -32.51 4.13 6.68
C GLY A 528 -32.62 5.65 6.76
N GLU A 529 -33.62 6.14 7.51
CA GLU A 529 -33.80 7.58 7.79
C GLU A 529 -32.47 8.19 8.29
N VAL A 530 -32.08 9.30 7.70
CA VAL A 530 -30.98 10.15 8.16
C VAL A 530 -31.24 10.54 9.60
N LYS A 531 -30.60 9.92 10.57
CA LYS A 531 -30.48 10.50 11.90
C LYS A 531 -29.51 11.66 11.80
N ALA A 532 -30.07 12.87 11.76
CA ALA A 532 -29.32 14.10 11.99
C ALA A 532 -28.65 14.01 13.37
N VAL A 533 -27.34 14.18 13.40
CA VAL A 533 -26.53 14.48 14.59
C VAL A 533 -26.09 15.92 14.48
#